data_97b447ac6b0e552fb9b93189d45f83a2
#
_entry.id   97b447ac6b0e552fb9b93189d45f83a2
#
_cell.length_a   1.000
_cell.length_b   1.000
_cell.length_c   1.000
_cell.angle_alpha   90.00
_cell.angle_beta   90.00
_cell.angle_gamma   90.00
#
_symmetry.space_group_name_H-M   'P 1'
#
loop_
_entity.id
_entity.type
_entity.pdbx_description
1 polymer ?
#
loop_
_entity_poly.entity_id
_entity_poly.type
_entity_poly.pdbx_seq_one_letter_code
_entity_poly.pdbx_strand_id
1 'polypeptide(L)'
;MKNITLKGITVALMLTFVVACKPKTEDVAIDKEQIKNEIQGMENKMAEMYNNRELIGEEYYANDAVSFSQNKPPLMGKLAIDKSIKDDLANFQKGNQIAFVANDVFPSSDGNQVVEIGSYRVSDSTSTAIYTGNYMAMFEKREGKYVCIRDMAASDRPKIEMKKEEPKEDKKK
;
A
#
# COMPACT_ATOMS: atom_id res chain seq x y z
N MET A 1 85.00 -26.01 32.14
CA MET A 1 84.48 -25.24 33.25
C MET A 1 83.59 -24.11 32.71
N LYS A 2 82.36 -24.19 32.82
CA LYS A 2 81.32 -23.19 32.99
C LYS A 2 80.00 -23.75 32.49
N ASN A 3 79.14 -24.10 33.45
CA ASN A 3 77.80 -24.57 33.21
C ASN A 3 76.89 -23.44 32.74
N ILE A 4 76.22 -23.61 31.62
CA ILE A 4 75.20 -22.71 31.17
C ILE A 4 73.86 -23.42 31.40
N THR A 5 73.20 -23.00 32.42
CA THR A 5 71.81 -23.44 32.73
C THR A 5 70.81 -22.79 31.76
N LEU A 6 70.20 -23.60 30.93
CA LEU A 6 69.15 -23.19 30.00
C LEU A 6 67.85 -23.04 30.80
N LYS A 7 67.46 -21.77 31.09
CA LYS A 7 66.16 -21.50 31.68
C LYS A 7 65.07 -21.60 30.60
N GLY A 8 64.21 -22.60 30.75
CA GLY A 8 63.05 -22.78 29.88
C GLY A 8 62.02 -21.68 30.14
N ILE A 9 61.68 -20.94 29.09
CA ILE A 9 60.56 -20.00 29.07
C ILE A 9 59.34 -20.74 28.59
N THR A 10 58.44 -21.06 29.50
CA THR A 10 57.12 -21.63 29.18
C THR A 10 56.20 -20.48 28.76
N VAL A 11 55.98 -20.33 27.48
CA VAL A 11 54.96 -19.40 26.95
C VAL A 11 53.58 -20.04 27.10
N ALA A 12 52.85 -19.61 28.09
CA ALA A 12 51.43 -19.99 28.25
C ALA A 12 50.57 -19.24 27.22
N LEU A 13 50.13 -19.95 26.18
CA LEU A 13 49.20 -19.45 25.17
C LEU A 13 47.80 -19.39 25.77
N MET A 14 47.40 -18.20 26.29
CA MET A 14 46.00 -17.96 26.69
C MET A 14 45.14 -17.85 25.44
N LEU A 15 44.40 -18.92 25.11
CA LEU A 15 43.29 -18.87 24.16
C LEU A 15 42.12 -18.12 24.82
N THR A 16 41.97 -16.83 24.51
CA THR A 16 40.76 -16.07 24.83
C THR A 16 39.67 -16.47 23.87
N PHE A 17 38.73 -17.32 24.33
CA PHE A 17 37.47 -17.54 23.65
C PHE A 17 36.65 -16.26 23.69
N VAL A 18 36.67 -15.49 22.60
CA VAL A 18 35.69 -14.41 22.42
C VAL A 18 34.36 -15.08 22.08
N VAL A 19 33.52 -15.28 23.09
CA VAL A 19 32.13 -15.65 22.89
C VAL A 19 31.46 -14.40 22.32
N ALA A 20 31.38 -14.31 20.98
CA ALA A 20 30.56 -13.33 20.31
C ALA A 20 29.08 -13.67 20.60
N CYS A 21 28.57 -13.14 21.70
CA CYS A 21 27.13 -13.05 21.89
C CYS A 21 26.57 -12.23 20.73
N LYS A 22 25.93 -12.87 19.74
CA LYS A 22 25.05 -12.15 18.81
C LYS A 22 24.04 -11.42 19.70
N PRO A 23 23.86 -10.09 19.54
CA PRO A 23 22.76 -9.42 20.22
C PRO A 23 21.49 -10.16 19.83
N LYS A 24 20.75 -10.66 20.81
CA LYS A 24 19.40 -11.17 20.62
C LYS A 24 18.61 -9.95 20.13
N THR A 25 18.37 -9.85 18.83
CA THR A 25 17.35 -8.94 18.32
C THR A 25 16.08 -9.34 19.06
N GLU A 26 15.63 -8.51 19.98
CA GLU A 26 14.29 -8.65 20.52
C GLU A 26 13.38 -8.58 19.29
N ASP A 27 12.71 -9.69 19.00
CA ASP A 27 11.62 -9.71 18.03
C ASP A 27 10.59 -8.71 18.57
N VAL A 28 10.61 -7.48 18.06
CA VAL A 28 9.56 -6.50 18.34
C VAL A 28 8.30 -7.13 17.76
N ALA A 29 7.43 -7.57 18.64
CA ALA A 29 6.17 -8.17 18.23
C ALA A 29 5.43 -7.15 17.36
N ILE A 30 5.14 -7.52 16.11
CA ILE A 30 4.42 -6.65 15.19
C ILE A 30 2.99 -6.50 15.68
N ASP A 31 2.61 -5.27 16.04
CA ASP A 31 1.23 -4.95 16.42
C ASP A 31 0.37 -4.77 15.15
N LYS A 32 -0.27 -5.87 14.75
CA LYS A 32 -1.14 -5.91 13.57
C LYS A 32 -2.31 -4.94 13.70
N GLU A 33 -2.87 -4.76 14.88
CA GLU A 33 -4.01 -3.85 15.10
C GLU A 33 -3.58 -2.40 14.98
N GLN A 34 -2.42 -2.05 15.52
CA GLN A 34 -1.86 -0.71 15.36
C GLN A 34 -1.62 -0.40 13.87
N ILE A 35 -1.02 -1.33 13.13
CA ILE A 35 -0.79 -1.17 11.68
C ILE A 35 -2.11 -1.01 10.94
N LYS A 36 -3.11 -1.85 11.24
CA LYS A 36 -4.43 -1.76 10.62
C LYS A 36 -5.08 -0.39 10.86
N ASN A 37 -4.97 0.14 12.07
CA ASN A 37 -5.50 1.47 12.40
C ASN A 37 -4.74 2.58 11.65
N GLU A 38 -3.43 2.46 11.47
CA GLU A 38 -2.64 3.41 10.68
C GLU A 38 -3.07 3.41 9.21
N ILE A 39 -3.19 2.22 8.61
CA ILE A 39 -3.66 2.07 7.22
C ILE A 39 -5.10 2.58 7.07
N GLN A 40 -6.03 2.23 7.98
CA GLN A 40 -7.39 2.77 7.96
C GLN A 40 -7.42 4.30 8.04
N GLY A 41 -6.49 4.90 8.79
CA GLY A 41 -6.31 6.35 8.83
C GLY A 41 -5.93 6.94 7.46
N MET A 42 -5.12 6.23 6.67
CA MET A 42 -4.78 6.63 5.30
C MET A 42 -5.98 6.50 4.36
N GLU A 43 -6.75 5.41 4.48
CA GLU A 43 -7.99 5.20 3.72
C GLU A 43 -9.07 6.25 4.03
N ASN A 44 -9.18 6.68 5.28
CA ASN A 44 -10.09 7.75 5.67
C ASN A 44 -9.72 9.09 5.01
N LYS A 45 -8.42 9.41 4.90
CA LYS A 45 -7.95 10.61 4.19
C LYS A 45 -8.24 10.52 2.68
N MET A 46 -8.08 9.34 2.09
CA MET A 46 -8.45 9.09 0.70
C MET A 46 -9.95 9.33 0.49
N ALA A 47 -10.79 8.79 1.38
CA ALA A 47 -12.24 9.04 1.34
C ALA A 47 -12.58 10.52 1.49
N GLU A 48 -11.93 11.23 2.41
CA GLU A 48 -12.12 12.68 2.63
C GLU A 48 -11.80 13.47 1.36
N MET A 49 -10.71 13.15 0.67
CA MET A 49 -10.32 13.76 -0.60
C MET A 49 -11.44 13.63 -1.65
N TYR A 50 -12.02 12.45 -1.82
CA TYR A 50 -13.13 12.24 -2.75
C TYR A 50 -14.39 12.98 -2.32
N ASN A 51 -14.73 12.92 -1.03
CA ASN A 51 -15.94 13.53 -0.48
C ASN A 51 -15.91 15.05 -0.54
N ASN A 52 -14.73 15.67 -0.36
CA ASN A 52 -14.53 17.10 -0.51
C ASN A 52 -14.23 17.52 -1.96
N ARG A 53 -13.96 16.58 -2.86
CA ARG A 53 -13.49 16.80 -4.24
C ARG A 53 -12.25 17.65 -4.32
N GLU A 54 -11.39 17.47 -3.37
CA GLU A 54 -10.17 18.24 -3.21
C GLU A 54 -8.99 17.29 -3.04
N LEU A 55 -7.93 17.51 -3.80
CA LEU A 55 -6.72 16.72 -3.67
C LEU A 55 -6.02 17.12 -2.35
N ILE A 56 -6.27 16.34 -1.30
CA ILE A 56 -5.70 16.57 0.03
C ILE A 56 -4.52 15.64 0.23
N GLY A 57 -3.33 16.22 0.29
CA GLY A 57 -2.12 15.53 0.72
C GLY A 57 -1.41 14.72 -0.36
N GLU A 58 -0.10 14.89 -0.39
CA GLU A 58 0.77 14.27 -1.40
C GLU A 58 1.32 12.89 -0.98
N GLU A 59 0.97 12.39 0.22
CA GLU A 59 1.72 11.33 0.87
C GLU A 59 1.14 9.91 0.74
N TYR A 60 0.01 9.71 0.05
CA TYR A 60 -0.55 8.36 -0.06
C TYR A 60 0.28 7.46 -0.97
N TYR A 61 0.61 7.92 -2.17
CA TYR A 61 1.38 7.14 -3.14
C TYR A 61 2.86 7.49 -3.14
N ALA A 62 3.70 6.44 -3.23
CA ALA A 62 5.11 6.59 -3.52
C ALA A 62 5.36 7.10 -4.95
N ASN A 63 6.51 7.75 -5.19
CA ASN A 63 6.86 8.28 -6.51
C ASN A 63 6.92 7.19 -7.60
N ASP A 64 7.29 5.96 -7.23
CA ASP A 64 7.40 4.78 -8.09
C ASP A 64 6.19 3.83 -7.96
N ALA A 65 5.07 4.31 -7.43
CA ALA A 65 3.84 3.53 -7.29
C ALA A 65 3.28 3.08 -8.64
N VAL A 66 2.58 1.97 -8.64
CA VAL A 66 1.81 1.49 -9.80
C VAL A 66 0.40 1.16 -9.36
N SER A 67 -0.60 1.76 -10.02
CA SER A 67 -2.01 1.54 -9.75
C SER A 67 -2.67 0.78 -10.89
N PHE A 68 -3.47 -0.23 -10.53
CA PHE A 68 -4.17 -1.11 -11.46
C PHE A 68 -5.67 -0.90 -11.31
N SER A 69 -6.30 -0.34 -12.32
CA SER A 69 -7.74 -0.17 -12.36
C SER A 69 -8.39 -1.18 -13.30
N GLN A 70 -9.59 -1.60 -12.99
CA GLN A 70 -10.35 -2.53 -13.81
C GLN A 70 -10.52 -2.01 -15.24
N ASN A 71 -10.19 -2.84 -16.23
CA ASN A 71 -10.32 -2.54 -17.66
C ASN A 71 -9.49 -1.33 -18.17
N LYS A 72 -8.45 -0.93 -17.45
CA LYS A 72 -7.52 0.13 -17.86
C LYS A 72 -6.07 -0.36 -17.82
N PRO A 73 -5.16 0.20 -18.65
CA PRO A 73 -3.74 -0.04 -18.48
C PRO A 73 -3.25 0.44 -17.10
N PRO A 74 -2.18 -0.15 -16.55
CA PRO A 74 -1.60 0.31 -15.31
C PRO A 74 -1.13 1.77 -15.39
N LEU A 75 -1.33 2.51 -14.32
CA LEU A 75 -0.80 3.86 -14.15
C LEU A 75 0.56 3.77 -13.47
N MET A 76 1.59 4.25 -14.15
CA MET A 76 2.99 4.15 -13.73
C MET A 76 3.46 5.46 -13.11
N GLY A 77 3.79 5.43 -11.82
CA GLY A 77 4.32 6.57 -11.07
C GLY A 77 3.24 7.51 -10.52
N LYS A 78 3.59 8.17 -9.42
CA LYS A 78 2.69 9.07 -8.69
C LYS A 78 2.03 10.14 -9.57
N LEU A 79 2.78 10.75 -10.49
CA LEU A 79 2.23 11.81 -11.36
C LEU A 79 1.07 11.32 -12.24
N ALA A 80 1.17 10.09 -12.78
CA ALA A 80 0.11 9.52 -13.60
C ALA A 80 -1.11 9.16 -12.74
N ILE A 81 -0.88 8.65 -11.52
CA ILE A 81 -1.92 8.33 -10.56
C ILE A 81 -2.65 9.59 -10.10
N ASP A 82 -1.92 10.63 -9.67
CA ASP A 82 -2.50 11.91 -9.24
C ASP A 82 -3.35 12.57 -10.33
N LYS A 83 -2.89 12.48 -11.59
CA LYS A 83 -3.68 12.96 -12.73
C LYS A 83 -4.99 12.19 -12.85
N SER A 84 -4.95 10.87 -12.76
CA SER A 84 -6.17 10.03 -12.83
C SER A 84 -7.12 10.34 -11.67
N ILE A 85 -6.60 10.52 -10.45
CA ILE A 85 -7.40 10.89 -9.29
C ILE A 85 -8.07 12.25 -9.52
N LYS A 86 -7.36 13.25 -10.05
CA LYS A 86 -7.96 14.55 -10.38
C LYS A 86 -9.11 14.43 -11.38
N ASP A 87 -8.93 13.60 -12.39
CA ASP A 87 -9.97 13.33 -13.39
C ASP A 87 -11.18 12.62 -12.74
N ASP A 88 -10.94 11.68 -11.83
CA ASP A 88 -11.99 10.97 -11.08
C ASP A 88 -12.72 11.92 -10.12
N LEU A 89 -12.03 12.81 -9.41
CA LEU A 89 -12.62 13.83 -8.53
C LEU A 89 -13.52 14.80 -9.32
N ALA A 90 -13.10 15.23 -10.51
CA ALA A 90 -13.88 16.10 -11.38
C ALA A 90 -15.18 15.42 -11.84
N ASN A 91 -15.18 14.11 -12.00
CA ASN A 91 -16.33 13.30 -12.43
C ASN A 91 -17.13 12.73 -11.25
N PHE A 92 -16.66 12.85 -10.02
CA PHE A 92 -17.35 12.35 -8.84
C PHE A 92 -18.62 13.17 -8.60
N GLN A 93 -19.79 12.53 -8.70
CA GLN A 93 -21.08 13.21 -8.69
C GLN A 93 -21.30 13.96 -7.37
N LYS A 94 -21.81 15.20 -7.46
CA LYS A 94 -22.12 16.03 -6.30
C LYS A 94 -23.17 15.37 -5.41
N GLY A 95 -22.89 15.29 -4.11
CA GLY A 95 -23.75 14.63 -3.12
C GLY A 95 -23.41 13.15 -2.90
N ASN A 96 -22.60 12.54 -3.77
CA ASN A 96 -22.09 11.20 -3.49
C ASN A 96 -21.02 11.23 -2.40
N GLN A 97 -20.95 10.16 -1.63
CA GLN A 97 -19.97 9.90 -0.61
C GLN A 97 -19.28 8.58 -0.87
N ILE A 98 -18.00 8.49 -0.59
CA ILE A 98 -17.25 7.23 -0.61
C ILE A 98 -16.70 6.95 0.79
N ALA A 99 -16.66 5.67 1.15
CA ALA A 99 -15.97 5.18 2.35
C ALA A 99 -15.13 3.97 1.98
N PHE A 100 -13.93 3.89 2.53
CA PHE A 100 -13.03 2.76 2.43
C PHE A 100 -12.91 2.07 3.79
N VAL A 101 -12.80 0.75 3.78
CA VAL A 101 -12.65 -0.07 4.98
C VAL A 101 -11.48 -1.02 4.77
N ALA A 102 -10.47 -0.92 5.60
CA ALA A 102 -9.39 -1.89 5.71
C ALA A 102 -9.92 -3.14 6.40
N ASN A 103 -10.35 -4.14 5.63
CA ASN A 103 -10.94 -5.36 6.18
C ASN A 103 -9.88 -6.18 6.92
N ASP A 104 -8.72 -6.35 6.32
CA ASP A 104 -7.59 -7.05 6.93
C ASP A 104 -6.24 -6.51 6.43
N VAL A 105 -5.18 -6.70 7.23
CA VAL A 105 -3.81 -6.34 6.87
C VAL A 105 -2.87 -7.51 7.14
N PHE A 106 -1.85 -7.65 6.32
CA PHE A 106 -0.83 -8.70 6.38
C PHE A 106 0.56 -8.05 6.39
N PRO A 107 1.07 -7.66 7.57
CA PRO A 107 2.41 -7.09 7.66
C PRO A 107 3.49 -8.15 7.45
N SER A 108 4.63 -7.71 6.90
CA SER A 108 5.88 -8.48 6.91
C SER A 108 6.39 -8.67 8.33
N SER A 109 7.29 -9.63 8.54
CA SER A 109 7.84 -9.94 9.87
C SER A 109 8.57 -8.79 10.55
N ASP A 110 9.03 -7.81 9.77
CA ASP A 110 9.69 -6.60 10.25
C ASP A 110 8.78 -5.36 10.26
N GLY A 111 7.50 -5.50 9.83
CA GLY A 111 6.53 -4.44 9.75
C GLY A 111 6.81 -3.37 8.69
N ASN A 112 7.80 -3.58 7.81
CA ASN A 112 8.16 -2.59 6.79
C ASN A 112 7.29 -2.65 5.54
N GLN A 113 6.64 -3.77 5.29
CA GLN A 113 5.67 -3.93 4.21
C GLN A 113 4.35 -4.43 4.77
N VAL A 114 3.26 -3.98 4.17
CA VAL A 114 1.89 -4.37 4.54
C VAL A 114 1.08 -4.60 3.27
N VAL A 115 0.44 -5.74 3.17
CA VAL A 115 -0.64 -5.95 2.21
C VAL A 115 -1.95 -5.71 2.92
N GLU A 116 -2.77 -4.83 2.36
CA GLU A 116 -4.13 -4.56 2.79
C GLU A 116 -5.13 -5.24 1.86
N ILE A 117 -6.20 -5.78 2.43
CA ILE A 117 -7.40 -6.17 1.71
C ILE A 117 -8.54 -5.30 2.24
N GLY A 118 -9.15 -4.54 1.36
CA GLY A 118 -10.18 -3.60 1.72
C GLY A 118 -11.40 -3.67 0.81
N SER A 119 -12.43 -2.94 1.22
CA SER A 119 -13.65 -2.72 0.47
C SER A 119 -14.02 -1.25 0.47
N TYR A 120 -14.72 -0.81 -0.57
CA TYR A 120 -15.27 0.53 -0.62
C TYR A 120 -16.74 0.52 -0.97
N ARG A 121 -17.41 1.57 -0.54
CA ARG A 121 -18.82 1.82 -0.83
C ARG A 121 -18.99 3.26 -1.29
N VAL A 122 -19.69 3.44 -2.39
CA VAL A 122 -20.19 4.73 -2.84
C VAL A 122 -21.69 4.80 -2.60
N SER A 123 -22.13 5.88 -1.96
CA SER A 123 -23.55 6.14 -1.67
C SER A 123 -23.95 7.53 -2.17
N ASP A 124 -25.24 7.73 -2.38
CA ASP A 124 -25.82 9.02 -2.68
C ASP A 124 -26.06 9.89 -1.43
N SER A 125 -26.61 11.08 -1.60
CA SER A 125 -26.92 12.00 -0.53
C SER A 125 -27.95 11.48 0.49
N THR A 126 -28.66 10.39 0.18
CA THR A 126 -29.60 9.71 1.08
C THR A 126 -28.97 8.51 1.81
N SER A 127 -27.64 8.32 1.67
CA SER A 127 -26.88 7.17 2.17
C SER A 127 -27.26 5.84 1.52
N THR A 128 -28.00 5.87 0.39
CA THR A 128 -28.29 4.67 -0.38
C THR A 128 -27.07 4.25 -1.19
N ALA A 129 -26.69 2.97 -1.11
CA ALA A 129 -25.56 2.46 -1.87
C ALA A 129 -25.82 2.53 -3.37
N ILE A 130 -24.90 3.19 -4.10
CA ILE A 130 -24.92 3.24 -5.57
C ILE A 130 -24.13 2.05 -6.13
N TYR A 131 -22.96 1.75 -5.54
CA TYR A 131 -22.12 0.60 -5.85
C TYR A 131 -21.10 0.37 -4.75
N THR A 132 -20.53 -0.83 -4.78
CA THR A 132 -19.43 -1.26 -3.93
C THR A 132 -18.27 -1.75 -4.77
N GLY A 133 -17.20 -2.14 -4.12
CA GLY A 133 -16.07 -2.80 -4.73
C GLY A 133 -15.07 -3.25 -3.68
N ASN A 134 -14.05 -3.94 -4.16
CA ASN A 134 -12.96 -4.43 -3.33
C ASN A 134 -11.64 -3.91 -3.88
N TYR A 135 -10.65 -3.80 -3.00
CA TYR A 135 -9.31 -3.40 -3.38
C TYR A 135 -8.26 -4.17 -2.58
N MET A 136 -7.08 -4.18 -3.11
CA MET A 136 -5.87 -4.62 -2.44
C MET A 136 -4.81 -3.55 -2.63
N ALA A 137 -4.14 -3.19 -1.55
CA ALA A 137 -3.04 -2.25 -1.57
C ALA A 137 -1.81 -2.84 -0.90
N MET A 138 -0.64 -2.49 -1.40
CA MET A 138 0.64 -2.83 -0.81
C MET A 138 1.35 -1.56 -0.39
N PHE A 139 1.64 -1.46 0.88
CA PHE A 139 2.36 -0.34 1.49
C PHE A 139 3.78 -0.74 1.83
N GLU A 140 4.66 0.24 1.77
CA GLU A 140 6.04 0.13 2.24
C GLU A 140 6.35 1.29 3.17
N LYS A 141 7.07 1.01 4.25
CA LYS A 141 7.50 2.06 5.18
C LYS A 141 8.72 2.78 4.61
N ARG A 142 8.55 4.04 4.22
CA ARG A 142 9.61 4.94 3.75
C ARG A 142 9.71 6.12 4.70
N GLU A 143 10.91 6.39 5.21
CA GLU A 143 11.16 7.46 6.18
C GLU A 143 10.23 7.39 7.41
N GLY A 144 9.91 6.17 7.84
CA GLY A 144 9.07 5.92 9.02
C GLY A 144 7.56 5.97 8.79
N LYS A 145 7.09 6.30 7.57
CA LYS A 145 5.67 6.36 7.21
C LYS A 145 5.32 5.33 6.14
N TYR A 146 4.15 4.75 6.20
CA TYR A 146 3.63 3.93 5.11
C TYR A 146 3.25 4.78 3.90
N VAL A 147 3.64 4.31 2.72
CA VAL A 147 3.22 4.85 1.41
C VAL A 147 2.77 3.69 0.52
N CYS A 148 1.71 3.87 -0.24
CA CYS A 148 1.23 2.87 -1.18
C CYS A 148 2.20 2.76 -2.36
N ILE A 149 2.70 1.55 -2.62
CA ILE A 149 3.59 1.26 -3.74
C ILE A 149 2.87 0.52 -4.86
N ARG A 150 1.83 -0.25 -4.54
CA ARG A 150 0.99 -0.98 -5.51
C ARG A 150 -0.43 -1.02 -4.99
N ASP A 151 -1.40 -0.80 -5.88
CA ASP A 151 -2.79 -1.07 -5.58
C ASP A 151 -3.53 -1.64 -6.78
N MET A 152 -4.64 -2.26 -6.50
CA MET A 152 -5.60 -2.69 -7.49
C MET A 152 -7.02 -2.62 -6.93
N ALA A 153 -7.95 -2.18 -7.77
CA ALA A 153 -9.36 -2.09 -7.39
C ALA A 153 -10.27 -2.70 -8.46
N ALA A 154 -11.34 -3.30 -7.98
CA ALA A 154 -12.42 -3.82 -8.81
C ALA A 154 -13.78 -3.35 -8.27
N SER A 155 -14.65 -2.94 -9.19
CA SER A 155 -16.02 -2.50 -8.87
C SER A 155 -17.01 -3.63 -9.11
N ASP A 156 -18.03 -3.70 -8.26
CA ASP A 156 -19.18 -4.60 -8.42
C ASP A 156 -20.22 -4.06 -9.41
N ARG A 157 -19.95 -2.92 -10.05
CA ARG A 157 -20.83 -2.39 -11.09
C ARG A 157 -20.96 -3.37 -12.25
N PRO A 158 -22.16 -3.66 -12.73
CA PRO A 158 -22.33 -4.41 -13.96
C PRO A 158 -21.59 -3.72 -15.10
N LYS A 159 -20.94 -4.49 -15.97
CA LYS A 159 -20.42 -3.94 -17.23
C LYS A 159 -21.59 -3.39 -18.03
N ILE A 160 -21.55 -2.10 -18.34
CA ILE A 160 -22.44 -1.52 -19.33
C ILE A 160 -21.93 -2.03 -20.68
N GLU A 161 -22.58 -3.04 -21.26
CA GLU A 161 -22.36 -3.42 -22.63
C GLU A 161 -22.80 -2.24 -23.49
N MET A 162 -21.84 -1.50 -24.05
CA MET A 162 -22.14 -0.54 -25.09
C MET A 162 -22.72 -1.35 -26.25
N LYS A 163 -24.03 -1.23 -26.50
CA LYS A 163 -24.64 -1.75 -27.72
C LYS A 163 -23.84 -1.14 -28.86
N LYS A 164 -23.15 -1.98 -29.65
CA LYS A 164 -22.62 -1.56 -30.94
C LYS A 164 -23.81 -1.03 -31.74
N GLU A 165 -23.81 0.28 -32.03
CA GLU A 165 -24.74 0.81 -33.03
C GLU A 165 -24.45 0.06 -34.33
N GLU A 166 -25.41 -0.73 -34.79
CA GLU A 166 -25.35 -1.32 -36.12
C GLU A 166 -25.29 -0.19 -37.14
N PRO A 167 -24.38 -0.27 -38.12
CA PRO A 167 -24.31 0.73 -39.18
C PRO A 167 -25.68 0.84 -39.85
N LYS A 168 -26.30 2.02 -39.86
CA LYS A 168 -27.52 2.27 -40.61
C LYS A 168 -27.23 1.99 -42.05
N GLU A 169 -27.84 0.94 -42.60
CA GLU A 169 -27.83 0.63 -44.01
C GLU A 169 -28.48 1.79 -44.77
N ASP A 170 -27.66 2.56 -45.50
CA ASP A 170 -28.14 3.60 -46.41
C ASP A 170 -28.96 2.94 -47.53
N LYS A 171 -30.28 2.92 -47.36
CA LYS A 171 -31.20 2.57 -48.43
C LYS A 171 -31.13 3.67 -49.50
N LYS A 172 -30.20 3.51 -50.46
CA LYS A 172 -30.26 4.26 -51.71
C LYS A 172 -31.53 3.88 -52.46
N LYS A 173 -32.43 4.84 -52.61
CA LYS A 173 -33.50 4.83 -53.62
C LYS A 173 -32.94 5.20 -55.00
#